data_f3fa8c6c922b89f3f5256c572e68003a
#
_entry.id   f3fa8c6c922b89f3f5256c572e68003a
#
_cell.length_a   1.000
_cell.length_b   1.000
_cell.length_c   1.000
_cell.angle_alpha   90.00
_cell.angle_beta   90.00
_cell.angle_gamma   90.00
#
_symmetry.space_group_name_H-M   'P 1'
#
loop_
_entity.id
_entity.type
_entity.pdbx_description
1 polymer ?
#
loop_
_entity_poly.entity_id
_entity_poly.type
_entity_poly.pdbx_seq_one_letter_code
_entity_poly.pdbx_strand_id
1 'polypeptide(L)'
;MSPVMEQLTKIVSEINGFLWGMYCLIPLLCGVGIYFTLKLDFIQIRRFGLAVKSTFGGLTLHGERAGKQGMSSFQSLATAIAAQVGTGNLAGAATAIAMGGPGAIFWMWIAAFFGMATIFAEAVLAQTYKTTDDQGHVTGGPAYYISKGLGSKKLAAFFSISIIIALGFIGNMVQSNSIADAFQTAFSLPPLLIGVIISALAAFVFFGGMGRIAAFTEKVVPIMAALYLLGGLIVLLANASHIIPALKMVFVGAFDPAAATGGIIGAGVKEAMRYGVARGLFSNEAGMGSTPHAHAVAKVKYPAQQGFVAIIGVFVDTFIVLNMTAFVIFVTNSIDGSTTGIALTQKAFESGLGSFGITFVAVCLFFFAFSTIIGWYFFGEQNIKYLFGTKGTTPYRLIVMGFIVLGSVLQVDLVWELADMFNGLMVLPNLIALIGLSKIVSMALRDYDVNNPR
;
A
#
# COMPACT_ATOMS: atom_id res chain seq x y z
N MET A 1 24.48 -16.69 -6.00
CA MET A 1 24.16 -16.19 -4.63
C MET A 1 25.24 -16.66 -3.68
N SER A 2 25.71 -15.86 -2.71
CA SER A 2 26.62 -16.41 -1.69
C SER A 2 25.83 -17.40 -0.82
N PRO A 3 26.46 -18.49 -0.32
CA PRO A 3 25.78 -19.47 0.54
C PRO A 3 25.09 -18.84 1.76
N VAL A 4 25.65 -17.75 2.28
CA VAL A 4 25.10 -17.00 3.42
C VAL A 4 23.78 -16.31 3.04
N MET A 5 23.70 -15.71 1.85
CA MET A 5 22.47 -15.03 1.37
C MET A 5 21.36 -16.04 1.10
N GLU A 6 21.69 -17.19 0.56
CA GLU A 6 20.72 -18.27 0.32
C GLU A 6 20.15 -18.81 1.63
N GLN A 7 21.00 -19.04 2.62
CA GLN A 7 20.59 -19.48 3.94
C GLN A 7 19.72 -18.41 4.64
N LEU A 8 20.06 -17.12 4.52
CA LEU A 8 19.27 -16.03 5.08
C LEU A 8 17.88 -15.96 4.42
N THR A 9 17.82 -16.01 3.09
CA THR A 9 16.55 -16.01 2.36
C THR A 9 15.67 -17.17 2.80
N LYS A 10 16.23 -18.36 2.98
CA LYS A 10 15.50 -19.54 3.45
C LYS A 10 14.91 -19.35 4.85
N ILE A 11 15.71 -18.85 5.80
CA ILE A 11 15.25 -18.59 7.18
C ILE A 11 14.11 -17.56 7.18
N VAL A 12 14.26 -16.47 6.44
CA VAL A 12 13.24 -15.42 6.36
C VAL A 12 11.96 -15.95 5.71
N SER A 13 12.07 -16.76 4.67
CA SER A 13 10.93 -17.40 3.99
C SER A 13 10.19 -18.39 4.92
N GLU A 14 10.89 -19.14 5.77
CA GLU A 14 10.27 -19.99 6.78
C GLU A 14 9.49 -19.18 7.82
N ILE A 15 10.05 -18.06 8.29
CA ILE A 15 9.35 -17.12 9.19
C ILE A 15 8.10 -16.55 8.50
N ASN A 16 8.19 -16.13 7.25
CA ASN A 16 7.08 -15.64 6.47
C ASN A 16 6.00 -16.71 6.26
N GLY A 17 6.41 -17.97 6.05
CA GLY A 17 5.50 -19.11 5.96
C GLY A 17 4.61 -19.27 7.21
N PHE A 18 5.16 -18.97 8.38
CA PHE A 18 4.40 -18.94 9.64
C PHE A 18 3.57 -17.65 9.77
N LEU A 19 4.18 -16.47 9.62
CA LEU A 19 3.52 -15.16 9.80
C LEU A 19 2.31 -14.99 8.85
N TRP A 20 2.52 -15.25 7.56
CA TRP A 20 1.49 -15.15 6.53
C TRP A 20 0.72 -16.46 6.30
N GLY A 21 0.87 -17.39 7.25
CA GLY A 21 0.12 -18.64 7.25
C GLY A 21 -1.35 -18.46 7.63
N MET A 22 -2.14 -19.51 7.36
CA MET A 22 -3.58 -19.58 7.66
C MET A 22 -3.90 -19.55 9.17
N TYR A 23 -2.87 -19.52 10.04
CA TYR A 23 -3.04 -19.55 11.50
C TYR A 23 -2.54 -18.28 12.20
N CYS A 24 -2.02 -17.28 11.49
CA CYS A 24 -1.48 -16.08 12.09
C CYS A 24 -2.10 -14.79 11.49
N LEU A 25 -1.41 -14.09 10.60
CA LEU A 25 -1.83 -12.77 10.14
C LEU A 25 -3.10 -12.77 9.29
N ILE A 26 -3.27 -13.76 8.40
CA ILE A 26 -4.44 -13.82 7.52
C ILE A 26 -5.75 -13.84 8.33
N PRO A 27 -5.96 -14.79 9.28
CA PRO A 27 -7.19 -14.80 10.08
C PRO A 27 -7.31 -13.58 11.00
N LEU A 28 -6.21 -13.04 11.52
CA LEU A 28 -6.24 -11.83 12.34
C LEU A 28 -6.71 -10.61 11.54
N LEU A 29 -6.14 -10.36 10.38
CA LEU A 29 -6.52 -9.24 9.52
C LEU A 29 -7.95 -9.35 9.01
N CYS A 30 -8.34 -10.52 8.51
CA CYS A 30 -9.70 -10.78 8.08
C CYS A 30 -10.68 -10.67 9.28
N GLY A 31 -10.32 -11.23 10.43
CA GLY A 31 -11.13 -11.18 11.64
C GLY A 31 -11.36 -9.75 12.15
N VAL A 32 -10.32 -8.92 12.17
CA VAL A 32 -10.44 -7.51 12.55
C VAL A 32 -11.29 -6.75 11.54
N GLY A 33 -11.12 -7.01 10.24
CA GLY A 33 -11.93 -6.40 9.19
C GLY A 33 -13.40 -6.78 9.29
N ILE A 34 -13.71 -8.05 9.54
CA ILE A 34 -15.08 -8.54 9.80
C ILE A 34 -15.63 -7.88 11.06
N TYR A 35 -14.85 -7.85 12.13
CA TYR A 35 -15.25 -7.23 13.40
C TYR A 35 -15.66 -5.77 13.22
N PHE A 36 -14.85 -4.95 12.54
CA PHE A 36 -15.20 -3.55 12.28
C PHE A 36 -16.34 -3.41 11.28
N THR A 37 -16.42 -4.28 10.27
CA THR A 37 -17.56 -4.30 9.34
C THR A 37 -18.88 -4.48 10.08
N LEU A 38 -18.96 -5.45 11.00
CA LEU A 38 -20.15 -5.71 11.80
C LEU A 38 -20.38 -4.60 12.83
N LYS A 39 -19.34 -4.18 13.55
CA LYS A 39 -19.43 -3.16 14.61
C LYS A 39 -19.85 -1.80 14.09
N LEU A 40 -19.44 -1.44 12.87
CA LEU A 40 -19.75 -0.17 12.20
C LEU A 40 -20.92 -0.30 11.20
N ASP A 41 -21.64 -1.42 11.25
CA ASP A 41 -22.84 -1.69 10.48
C ASP A 41 -22.58 -1.49 8.96
N PHE A 42 -21.63 -2.27 8.42
CA PHE A 42 -21.22 -2.25 7.00
C PHE A 42 -20.92 -0.85 6.47
N ILE A 43 -20.12 -0.09 7.21
CA ILE A 43 -19.80 1.32 6.92
C ILE A 43 -19.29 1.53 5.49
N GLN A 44 -18.50 0.60 4.96
CA GLN A 44 -17.95 0.64 3.61
C GLN A 44 -19.00 0.53 2.50
N ILE A 45 -20.20 0.03 2.80
CA ILE A 45 -21.33 0.03 1.88
C ILE A 45 -22.25 1.21 2.19
N ARG A 46 -22.71 1.27 3.44
CA ARG A 46 -23.76 2.21 3.87
C ARG A 46 -23.34 3.67 3.76
N ARG A 47 -22.05 3.95 3.91
CA ARG A 47 -21.49 5.30 3.85
C ARG A 47 -20.59 5.55 2.64
N PHE A 48 -20.58 4.64 1.65
CA PHE A 48 -19.69 4.78 0.49
C PHE A 48 -19.97 6.06 -0.31
N GLY A 49 -21.24 6.39 -0.55
CA GLY A 49 -21.61 7.65 -1.20
C GLY A 49 -21.13 8.90 -0.44
N LEU A 50 -21.19 8.86 0.90
CA LEU A 50 -20.63 9.92 1.74
C LEU A 50 -19.08 9.95 1.65
N ALA A 51 -18.44 8.81 1.59
CA ALA A 51 -16.99 8.70 1.41
C ALA A 51 -16.56 9.36 0.08
N VAL A 52 -17.24 9.06 -1.02
CA VAL A 52 -17.01 9.71 -2.32
C VAL A 52 -17.22 11.22 -2.23
N LYS A 53 -18.34 11.67 -1.63
CA LYS A 53 -18.63 13.09 -1.47
C LYS A 53 -17.58 13.81 -0.60
N SER A 54 -17.15 13.20 0.50
CA SER A 54 -16.13 13.77 1.39
C SER A 54 -14.75 13.86 0.73
N THR A 55 -14.46 12.96 -0.21
CA THR A 55 -13.19 12.94 -0.95
C THR A 55 -13.19 13.96 -2.09
N PHE A 56 -14.24 13.98 -2.91
CA PHE A 56 -14.24 14.73 -4.16
C PHE A 56 -15.12 15.99 -4.13
N GLY A 57 -16.01 16.12 -3.14
CA GLY A 57 -16.97 17.23 -3.06
C GLY A 57 -16.37 18.60 -2.69
N GLY A 58 -15.14 18.63 -2.21
CA GLY A 58 -14.41 19.85 -1.84
C GLY A 58 -13.12 20.08 -2.63
N LEU A 59 -12.97 19.42 -3.79
CA LEU A 59 -11.80 19.58 -4.62
C LEU A 59 -11.68 21.02 -5.15
N THR A 60 -10.64 21.74 -4.71
CA THR A 60 -10.22 22.99 -5.31
C THR A 60 -8.88 22.75 -6.02
N LEU A 61 -8.76 23.22 -7.27
CA LEU A 61 -7.53 23.10 -8.08
C LEU A 61 -6.30 23.78 -7.43
N HIS A 62 -6.55 24.65 -6.44
CA HIS A 62 -5.53 25.35 -5.67
C HIS A 62 -5.86 25.20 -4.18
N GLY A 63 -5.52 24.03 -3.61
CA GLY A 63 -5.70 23.73 -2.19
C GLY A 63 -4.82 24.62 -1.28
N GLU A 64 -5.19 24.74 0.00
CA GLU A 64 -4.36 25.39 1.00
C GLU A 64 -2.97 24.74 1.07
N ARG A 65 -1.92 25.53 1.24
CA ARG A 65 -0.57 25.01 1.42
C ARG A 65 -0.49 24.21 2.71
N ALA A 66 0.06 22.98 2.62
CA ALA A 66 0.39 22.19 3.80
C ALA A 66 1.46 22.92 4.63
N GLY A 67 1.27 22.94 5.94
CA GLY A 67 2.15 23.63 6.87
C GLY A 67 2.10 23.05 8.28
N LYS A 68 2.50 23.82 9.28
CA LYS A 68 2.51 23.38 10.69
C LYS A 68 1.17 22.82 11.18
N GLN A 69 0.07 23.35 10.68
CA GLN A 69 -1.29 22.92 11.03
C GLN A 69 -1.74 21.62 10.31
N GLY A 70 -0.90 21.06 9.45
CA GLY A 70 -1.19 19.83 8.71
C GLY A 70 -1.48 20.04 7.23
N MET A 71 -2.13 19.06 6.62
CA MET A 71 -2.50 18.97 5.21
C MET A 71 -4.01 19.15 5.04
N SER A 72 -4.48 19.50 3.82
CA SER A 72 -5.89 19.33 3.48
C SER A 72 -6.28 17.84 3.52
N SER A 73 -7.58 17.54 3.62
CA SER A 73 -8.04 16.14 3.59
C SER A 73 -7.65 15.44 2.28
N PHE A 74 -7.70 16.16 1.14
CA PHE A 74 -7.28 15.63 -0.14
C PHE A 74 -5.76 15.41 -0.24
N GLN A 75 -4.93 16.34 0.24
CA GLN A 75 -3.48 16.14 0.31
C GLN A 75 -3.09 14.95 1.18
N SER A 76 -3.78 14.79 2.30
CA SER A 76 -3.62 13.64 3.19
C SER A 76 -3.99 12.33 2.48
N LEU A 77 -5.11 12.29 1.76
CA LEU A 77 -5.49 11.14 0.96
C LEU A 77 -4.48 10.87 -0.17
N ALA A 78 -4.07 11.90 -0.90
CA ALA A 78 -3.07 11.77 -1.95
C ALA A 78 -1.75 11.22 -1.41
N THR A 79 -1.34 11.62 -0.20
CA THR A 79 -0.16 11.07 0.48
C THR A 79 -0.36 9.61 0.89
N ALA A 80 -1.55 9.23 1.36
CA ALA A 80 -1.90 7.84 1.65
C ALA A 80 -1.93 6.99 0.38
N ILE A 81 -2.58 7.45 -0.69
CA ILE A 81 -2.62 6.77 -1.99
C ILE A 81 -1.22 6.68 -2.62
N ALA A 82 -0.36 7.70 -2.46
CA ALA A 82 1.04 7.63 -2.90
C ALA A 82 1.79 6.46 -2.26
N ALA A 83 1.50 6.16 -0.99
CA ALA A 83 2.05 5.02 -0.30
C ALA A 83 1.43 3.69 -0.77
N GLN A 84 0.11 3.65 -0.94
CA GLN A 84 -0.64 2.45 -1.33
C GLN A 84 -0.37 2.05 -2.78
N VAL A 85 -0.48 3.00 -3.72
CA VAL A 85 -0.34 2.73 -5.16
C VAL A 85 1.14 2.75 -5.57
N GLY A 86 1.76 1.59 -5.50
CA GLY A 86 3.19 1.39 -5.75
C GLY A 86 3.49 0.09 -6.51
N THR A 87 4.60 -0.55 -6.15
CA THR A 87 4.95 -1.87 -6.71
C THR A 87 3.90 -2.93 -6.42
N GLY A 88 3.12 -2.79 -5.34
CA GLY A 88 2.04 -3.72 -4.98
C GLY A 88 1.01 -3.89 -6.08
N ASN A 89 0.62 -2.80 -6.75
CA ASN A 89 -0.42 -2.83 -7.79
C ASN A 89 0.08 -3.43 -9.11
N LEU A 90 1.35 -3.30 -9.45
CA LEU A 90 1.91 -3.80 -10.69
C LEU A 90 2.64 -5.14 -10.48
N ALA A 91 3.71 -5.14 -9.71
CA ALA A 91 4.51 -6.33 -9.46
C ALA A 91 3.85 -7.27 -8.45
N GLY A 92 3.24 -6.73 -7.38
CA GLY A 92 2.58 -7.53 -6.34
C GLY A 92 1.35 -8.27 -6.86
N ALA A 93 0.50 -7.61 -7.65
CA ALA A 93 -0.65 -8.24 -8.29
C ALA A 93 -0.22 -9.37 -9.26
N ALA A 94 0.79 -9.11 -10.08
CA ALA A 94 1.36 -10.09 -11.00
C ALA A 94 1.97 -11.29 -10.25
N THR A 95 2.68 -11.04 -9.15
CA THR A 95 3.22 -12.11 -8.28
C THR A 95 2.09 -12.95 -7.67
N ALA A 96 1.03 -12.32 -7.17
CA ALA A 96 -0.11 -13.06 -6.63
C ALA A 96 -0.79 -13.95 -7.67
N ILE A 97 -0.92 -13.46 -8.90
CA ILE A 97 -1.47 -14.22 -10.02
C ILE A 97 -0.54 -15.38 -10.39
N ALA A 98 0.77 -15.13 -10.50
CA ALA A 98 1.75 -16.17 -10.86
C ALA A 98 1.84 -17.28 -9.82
N MET A 99 1.77 -16.95 -8.53
CA MET A 99 1.97 -17.88 -7.40
C MET A 99 0.66 -18.50 -6.88
N GLY A 100 -0.43 -17.75 -6.93
CA GLY A 100 -1.73 -18.15 -6.38
C GLY A 100 -2.82 -18.39 -7.43
N GLY A 101 -2.50 -18.15 -8.71
CA GLY A 101 -3.50 -18.22 -9.79
C GLY A 101 -4.43 -17.00 -9.83
N PRO A 102 -5.32 -16.93 -10.83
CA PRO A 102 -6.27 -15.84 -11.01
C PRO A 102 -7.19 -15.59 -9.81
N GLY A 103 -7.49 -16.65 -9.06
CA GLY A 103 -8.30 -16.58 -7.83
C GLY A 103 -7.69 -15.78 -6.70
N ALA A 104 -6.38 -15.52 -6.72
CA ALA A 104 -5.75 -14.63 -5.77
C ALA A 104 -6.38 -13.22 -5.80
N ILE A 105 -6.84 -12.76 -6.97
CA ILE A 105 -7.53 -11.47 -7.12
C ILE A 105 -8.88 -11.46 -6.39
N PHE A 106 -9.64 -12.56 -6.42
CA PHE A 106 -10.86 -12.69 -5.63
C PHE A 106 -10.59 -12.50 -4.13
N TRP A 107 -9.56 -13.16 -3.61
CA TRP A 107 -9.18 -13.05 -2.20
C TRP A 107 -8.63 -11.68 -1.84
N MET A 108 -7.98 -10.96 -2.78
CA MET A 108 -7.65 -9.55 -2.62
C MET A 108 -8.90 -8.68 -2.46
N TRP A 109 -9.94 -8.91 -3.26
CA TRP A 109 -11.21 -8.17 -3.14
C TRP A 109 -11.87 -8.39 -1.79
N ILE A 110 -11.90 -9.64 -1.31
CA ILE A 110 -12.46 -9.99 0.01
C ILE A 110 -11.67 -9.27 1.11
N ALA A 111 -10.33 -9.35 1.07
CA ALA A 111 -9.47 -8.68 2.04
C ALA A 111 -9.65 -7.15 2.01
N ALA A 112 -9.69 -6.54 0.83
CA ALA A 112 -9.89 -5.11 0.67
C ALA A 112 -11.29 -4.65 1.13
N PHE A 113 -12.34 -5.42 0.85
CA PHE A 113 -13.69 -5.13 1.29
C PHE A 113 -13.76 -5.02 2.83
N PHE A 114 -13.22 -5.99 3.55
CA PHE A 114 -13.13 -5.92 5.00
C PHE A 114 -12.10 -4.90 5.48
N GLY A 115 -11.01 -4.74 4.75
CA GLY A 115 -9.97 -3.75 5.00
C GLY A 115 -10.48 -2.31 4.98
N MET A 116 -11.49 -2.00 4.16
CA MET A 116 -12.12 -0.66 4.15
C MET A 116 -12.72 -0.27 5.50
N ALA A 117 -13.29 -1.21 6.25
CA ALA A 117 -13.77 -0.94 7.61
C ALA A 117 -12.63 -0.79 8.61
N THR A 118 -11.54 -1.56 8.42
CA THR A 118 -10.34 -1.46 9.25
C THR A 118 -9.65 -0.10 9.07
N ILE A 119 -9.43 0.34 7.84
CA ILE A 119 -8.74 1.61 7.56
C ILE A 119 -9.56 2.81 8.01
N PHE A 120 -10.91 2.71 7.99
CA PHE A 120 -11.77 3.70 8.62
C PHE A 120 -11.43 3.86 10.10
N ALA A 121 -11.34 2.74 10.82
CA ALA A 121 -11.00 2.75 12.25
C ALA A 121 -9.59 3.32 12.51
N GLU A 122 -8.61 2.95 11.69
CA GLU A 122 -7.24 3.46 11.74
C GLU A 122 -7.21 4.99 11.59
N ALA A 123 -7.87 5.53 10.56
CA ALA A 123 -7.90 6.96 10.29
C ALA A 123 -8.63 7.74 11.38
N VAL A 124 -9.73 7.19 11.92
CA VAL A 124 -10.46 7.79 13.05
C VAL A 124 -9.57 7.87 14.29
N LEU A 125 -8.87 6.79 14.65
CA LEU A 125 -7.97 6.79 15.80
C LEU A 125 -6.78 7.73 15.60
N ALA A 126 -6.22 7.77 14.40
CA ALA A 126 -5.13 8.67 14.04
C ALA A 126 -5.53 10.15 14.25
N GLN A 127 -6.74 10.52 13.81
CA GLN A 127 -7.29 11.86 14.02
C GLN A 127 -7.61 12.16 15.50
N THR A 128 -8.12 11.17 16.22
CA THR A 128 -8.50 11.33 17.64
C THR A 128 -7.29 11.56 18.53
N TYR A 129 -6.17 10.88 18.27
CA TYR A 129 -4.96 10.92 19.09
C TYR A 129 -3.80 11.73 18.50
N LYS A 130 -4.04 12.48 17.43
CA LYS A 130 -3.03 13.37 16.87
C LYS A 130 -2.54 14.41 17.87
N THR A 131 -1.32 14.89 17.65
CA THR A 131 -0.64 15.84 18.54
C THR A 131 0.26 16.76 17.71
N THR A 132 1.08 17.55 18.37
CA THR A 132 2.13 18.35 17.73
C THR A 132 3.51 17.86 18.15
N ASP A 133 4.47 17.92 17.22
CA ASP A 133 5.88 17.64 17.51
C ASP A 133 6.55 18.81 18.27
N ASP A 134 7.84 18.67 18.58
CA ASP A 134 8.65 19.69 19.29
C ASP A 134 8.85 20.99 18.50
N GLN A 135 8.50 21.00 17.20
CA GLN A 135 8.51 22.20 16.34
C GLN A 135 7.10 22.77 16.08
N GLY A 136 6.07 22.20 16.72
CA GLY A 136 4.69 22.62 16.58
C GLY A 136 4.01 22.15 15.29
N HIS A 137 4.56 21.15 14.57
CA HIS A 137 3.89 20.52 13.43
C HIS A 137 2.95 19.41 13.89
N VAL A 138 1.79 19.31 13.27
CA VAL A 138 0.86 18.20 13.51
C VAL A 138 1.51 16.88 13.16
N THR A 139 1.36 15.90 14.04
CA THR A 139 1.86 14.53 13.90
C THR A 139 0.87 13.55 14.52
N GLY A 140 0.97 12.27 14.20
CA GLY A 140 0.11 11.23 14.73
C GLY A 140 0.38 9.88 14.07
N GLY A 141 -0.52 8.94 14.28
CA GLY A 141 -0.42 7.58 13.78
C GLY A 141 -0.46 6.55 14.91
N PRO A 142 -0.20 5.26 14.62
CA PRO A 142 -0.38 4.18 15.59
C PRO A 142 0.42 4.33 16.88
N ALA A 143 1.67 4.77 16.81
CA ALA A 143 2.47 4.99 18.03
C ALA A 143 1.77 5.90 19.03
N TYR A 144 1.06 6.93 18.55
CA TYR A 144 0.35 7.87 19.38
C TYR A 144 -0.95 7.31 19.95
N TYR A 145 -1.78 6.59 19.17
CA TYR A 145 -2.98 5.99 19.74
C TYR A 145 -2.69 4.74 20.57
N ILE A 146 -1.59 4.02 20.31
CA ILE A 146 -1.12 2.93 21.19
C ILE A 146 -0.65 3.50 22.52
N SER A 147 0.20 4.54 22.52
CA SER A 147 0.75 5.10 23.75
C SER A 147 -0.26 5.86 24.57
N LYS A 148 -1.11 6.69 23.95
CA LYS A 148 -2.11 7.53 24.62
C LYS A 148 -3.42 6.78 24.88
N GLY A 149 -3.88 5.98 23.93
CA GLY A 149 -5.16 5.26 23.99
C GLY A 149 -5.09 3.99 24.83
N LEU A 150 -4.10 3.12 24.57
CA LEU A 150 -3.87 1.90 25.35
C LEU A 150 -2.96 2.09 26.55
N GLY A 151 -2.26 3.24 26.67
CA GLY A 151 -1.30 3.48 27.74
C GLY A 151 0.02 2.70 27.61
N SER A 152 0.29 2.02 26.48
CA SER A 152 1.44 1.16 26.32
C SER A 152 2.55 1.79 25.48
N LYS A 153 3.51 2.44 26.17
CA LYS A 153 4.70 3.03 25.52
C LYS A 153 5.60 1.95 24.90
N LYS A 154 5.68 0.75 25.51
CA LYS A 154 6.50 -0.36 24.99
C LYS A 154 5.97 -0.86 23.66
N LEU A 155 4.66 -1.08 23.57
CA LEU A 155 4.00 -1.52 22.34
C LEU A 155 4.09 -0.46 21.24
N ALA A 156 3.97 0.82 21.60
CA ALA A 156 4.15 1.94 20.67
C ALA A 156 5.58 2.02 20.13
N ALA A 157 6.59 1.84 20.98
CA ALA A 157 7.99 1.78 20.55
C ALA A 157 8.26 0.59 19.64
N PHE A 158 7.71 -0.60 19.96
CA PHE A 158 7.83 -1.78 19.09
C PHE A 158 7.21 -1.53 17.71
N PHE A 159 5.99 -0.96 17.66
CA PHE A 159 5.38 -0.55 16.39
C PHE A 159 6.27 0.43 15.61
N SER A 160 6.77 1.48 16.29
CA SER A 160 7.60 2.50 15.63
C SER A 160 8.89 1.93 15.06
N ILE A 161 9.58 1.04 15.78
CA ILE A 161 10.79 0.38 15.28
C ILE A 161 10.44 -0.50 14.07
N SER A 162 9.35 -1.28 14.18
CA SER A 162 8.92 -2.18 13.11
C SER A 162 8.60 -1.43 11.81
N ILE A 163 7.85 -0.33 11.87
CA ILE A 163 7.49 0.45 10.65
C ILE A 163 8.69 1.21 10.07
N ILE A 164 9.62 1.70 10.90
CA ILE A 164 10.84 2.33 10.40
C ILE A 164 11.64 1.32 9.56
N ILE A 165 11.80 0.10 10.06
CA ILE A 165 12.50 -0.96 9.33
C ILE A 165 11.68 -1.42 8.12
N ALA A 166 10.39 -1.73 8.32
CA ALA A 166 9.52 -2.29 7.29
C ALA A 166 9.34 -1.36 6.08
N LEU A 167 8.96 -0.12 6.31
CA LEU A 167 8.63 0.83 5.25
C LEU A 167 9.76 1.84 5.01
N GLY A 168 10.32 2.40 6.09
CA GLY A 168 11.36 3.41 6.00
C GLY A 168 12.64 2.91 5.33
N PHE A 169 13.04 1.68 5.59
CA PHE A 169 14.25 1.08 5.02
C PHE A 169 13.94 0.02 3.97
N ILE A 170 13.44 -1.14 4.37
CA ILE A 170 13.29 -2.30 3.47
C ILE A 170 12.22 -2.06 2.40
N GLY A 171 11.09 -1.46 2.76
CA GLY A 171 10.05 -1.14 1.79
C GLY A 171 10.55 -0.19 0.70
N ASN A 172 11.34 0.82 1.06
CA ASN A 172 11.96 1.70 0.08
C ASN A 172 12.99 0.98 -0.81
N MET A 173 13.67 -0.06 -0.29
CA MET A 173 14.49 -0.94 -1.12
C MET A 173 13.65 -1.70 -2.15
N VAL A 174 12.48 -2.24 -1.77
CA VAL A 174 11.56 -2.93 -2.72
C VAL A 174 11.15 -2.01 -3.85
N GLN A 175 10.76 -0.78 -3.54
CA GLN A 175 10.35 0.19 -4.56
C GLN A 175 11.49 0.50 -5.52
N SER A 176 12.68 0.83 -4.99
CA SER A 176 13.86 1.13 -5.79
C SER A 176 14.32 -0.07 -6.62
N ASN A 177 14.29 -1.28 -6.05
CA ASN A 177 14.63 -2.52 -6.73
C ASN A 177 13.72 -2.76 -7.95
N SER A 178 12.41 -2.64 -7.75
CA SER A 178 11.42 -2.86 -8.82
C SER A 178 11.54 -1.82 -9.95
N ILE A 179 11.84 -0.54 -9.63
CA ILE A 179 12.11 0.47 -10.65
C ILE A 179 13.37 0.09 -11.44
N ALA A 180 14.44 -0.29 -10.74
CA ALA A 180 15.71 -0.65 -11.37
C ALA A 180 15.56 -1.83 -12.33
N ASP A 181 14.83 -2.89 -11.93
CA ASP A 181 14.53 -4.06 -12.73
C ASP A 181 13.72 -3.70 -14.00
N ALA A 182 12.65 -2.92 -13.84
CA ALA A 182 11.82 -2.47 -14.96
C ALA A 182 12.59 -1.60 -15.96
N PHE A 183 13.47 -0.71 -15.47
CA PHE A 183 14.28 0.17 -16.31
C PHE A 183 15.43 -0.57 -16.98
N GLN A 184 16.01 -1.58 -16.31
CA GLN A 184 16.99 -2.46 -16.93
C GLN A 184 16.36 -3.21 -18.10
N THR A 185 15.16 -3.74 -17.93
CA THR A 185 14.42 -4.44 -18.99
C THR A 185 14.03 -3.50 -20.14
N ALA A 186 13.53 -2.30 -19.83
CA ALA A 186 13.02 -1.37 -20.86
C ALA A 186 14.13 -0.60 -21.60
N PHE A 187 15.21 -0.24 -20.92
CA PHE A 187 16.21 0.72 -21.42
C PHE A 187 17.66 0.21 -21.32
N SER A 188 17.87 -1.00 -20.79
CA SER A 188 19.21 -1.58 -20.54
C SER A 188 20.10 -0.69 -19.65
N LEU A 189 19.50 0.07 -18.71
CA LEU A 189 20.21 0.96 -17.81
C LEU A 189 20.75 0.19 -16.60
N PRO A 190 21.97 0.50 -16.11
CA PRO A 190 22.53 -0.14 -14.94
C PRO A 190 21.69 0.13 -13.67
N PRO A 191 21.36 -0.89 -12.86
CA PRO A 191 20.56 -0.72 -11.64
C PRO A 191 21.11 0.31 -10.67
N LEU A 192 22.43 0.36 -10.47
CA LEU A 192 23.09 1.32 -9.59
C LEU A 192 22.83 2.76 -10.03
N LEU A 193 22.89 3.04 -11.33
CA LEU A 193 22.61 4.38 -11.89
C LEU A 193 21.19 4.81 -11.56
N ILE A 194 20.22 3.89 -11.74
CA ILE A 194 18.81 4.14 -11.44
C ILE A 194 18.64 4.42 -9.95
N GLY A 195 19.25 3.60 -9.06
CA GLY A 195 19.20 3.81 -7.61
C GLY A 195 19.73 5.17 -7.17
N VAL A 196 20.84 5.62 -7.76
CA VAL A 196 21.42 6.95 -7.48
C VAL A 196 20.48 8.06 -7.95
N ILE A 197 19.89 7.95 -9.14
CA ILE A 197 18.93 8.93 -9.66
C ILE A 197 17.68 9.00 -8.75
N ILE A 198 17.10 7.86 -8.39
CA ILE A 198 15.93 7.80 -7.48
C ILE A 198 16.27 8.44 -6.13
N SER A 199 17.43 8.12 -5.57
CA SER A 199 17.89 8.66 -4.28
C SER A 199 18.08 10.19 -4.35
N ALA A 200 18.64 10.72 -5.43
CA ALA A 200 18.80 12.15 -5.61
C ALA A 200 17.46 12.90 -5.75
N LEU A 201 16.52 12.33 -6.52
CA LEU A 201 15.17 12.87 -6.64
C LEU A 201 14.40 12.81 -5.31
N ALA A 202 14.52 11.70 -4.59
CA ALA A 202 13.92 11.53 -3.27
C ALA A 202 14.48 12.55 -2.26
N ALA A 203 15.79 12.76 -2.26
CA ALA A 203 16.44 13.78 -1.42
C ALA A 203 15.83 15.17 -1.64
N PHE A 204 15.61 15.56 -2.90
CA PHE A 204 14.98 16.84 -3.21
C PHE A 204 13.61 17.00 -2.55
N VAL A 205 12.81 15.93 -2.49
CA VAL A 205 11.49 15.95 -1.83
C VAL A 205 11.65 15.89 -0.31
N PHE A 206 12.48 14.99 0.23
CA PHE A 206 12.67 14.78 1.67
C PHE A 206 13.15 16.04 2.40
N PHE A 207 14.12 16.77 1.83
CA PHE A 207 14.62 18.01 2.43
C PHE A 207 13.61 19.15 2.41
N GLY A 208 12.52 19.05 1.65
CA GLY A 208 11.42 20.00 1.66
C GLY A 208 10.36 19.76 2.76
N GLY A 209 10.46 18.65 3.48
CA GLY A 209 9.55 18.28 4.56
C GLY A 209 8.10 18.08 4.12
N MET A 210 7.18 18.07 5.10
CA MET A 210 5.75 17.78 4.88
C MET A 210 5.09 18.61 3.78
N GLY A 211 5.45 19.89 3.67
CA GLY A 211 4.88 20.79 2.65
C GLY A 211 5.22 20.37 1.23
N ARG A 212 6.46 19.93 0.99
CA ARG A 212 6.89 19.45 -0.33
C ARG A 212 6.35 18.05 -0.64
N ILE A 213 6.28 17.18 0.36
CA ILE A 213 5.66 15.86 0.25
C ILE A 213 4.20 16.00 -0.19
N ALA A 214 3.42 16.82 0.51
CA ALA A 214 2.02 17.07 0.18
C ALA A 214 1.85 17.66 -1.23
N ALA A 215 2.66 18.65 -1.59
CA ALA A 215 2.60 19.29 -2.92
C ALA A 215 2.99 18.33 -4.05
N PHE A 216 3.92 17.40 -3.79
CA PHE A 216 4.31 16.37 -4.75
C PHE A 216 3.20 15.34 -4.94
N THR A 217 2.69 14.75 -3.84
CA THR A 217 1.69 13.68 -3.90
C THR A 217 0.36 14.16 -4.47
N GLU A 218 -0.09 15.37 -4.10
CA GLU A 218 -1.33 15.98 -4.60
C GLU A 218 -1.37 16.09 -6.13
N LYS A 219 -0.22 16.33 -6.76
CA LYS A 219 -0.10 16.50 -8.22
C LYS A 219 0.19 15.18 -8.93
N VAL A 220 1.14 14.41 -8.40
CA VAL A 220 1.65 13.21 -9.07
C VAL A 220 0.65 12.08 -9.01
N VAL A 221 -0.04 11.87 -7.89
CA VAL A 221 -0.96 10.74 -7.71
C VAL A 221 -2.11 10.73 -8.74
N PRO A 222 -2.86 11.80 -8.96
CA PRO A 222 -3.90 11.78 -9.99
C PRO A 222 -3.35 11.57 -11.40
N ILE A 223 -2.20 12.17 -11.73
CA ILE A 223 -1.57 12.07 -13.06
C ILE A 223 -1.09 10.64 -13.31
N MET A 224 -0.39 10.02 -12.35
CA MET A 224 0.12 8.67 -12.52
C MET A 224 -1.02 7.64 -12.64
N ALA A 225 -2.08 7.80 -11.83
CA ALA A 225 -3.25 6.94 -11.90
C ALA A 225 -3.96 7.08 -13.25
N ALA A 226 -4.19 8.31 -13.72
CA ALA A 226 -4.82 8.57 -15.02
C ALA A 226 -4.01 7.98 -16.17
N LEU A 227 -2.68 8.18 -16.19
CA LEU A 227 -1.80 7.64 -17.22
C LEU A 227 -1.89 6.11 -17.29
N TYR A 228 -1.78 5.45 -16.13
CA TYR A 228 -1.84 3.99 -16.05
C TYR A 228 -3.19 3.42 -16.46
N LEU A 229 -4.27 4.01 -15.94
CA LEU A 229 -5.63 3.57 -16.25
C LEU A 229 -5.99 3.77 -17.72
N LEU A 230 -5.54 4.86 -18.35
CA LEU A 230 -5.74 5.09 -19.80
C LEU A 230 -5.02 4.02 -20.63
N GLY A 231 -3.75 3.72 -20.32
CA GLY A 231 -3.02 2.66 -21.03
C GLY A 231 -3.66 1.27 -20.84
N GLY A 232 -4.05 0.94 -19.61
CA GLY A 232 -4.75 -0.31 -19.32
C GLY A 232 -6.11 -0.39 -20.01
N LEU A 233 -6.87 0.70 -20.03
CA LEU A 233 -8.18 0.76 -20.71
C LEU A 233 -8.04 0.52 -22.22
N ILE A 234 -7.01 1.05 -22.86
CA ILE A 234 -6.73 0.78 -24.28
C ILE A 234 -6.54 -0.73 -24.50
N VAL A 235 -5.76 -1.40 -23.66
CA VAL A 235 -5.55 -2.85 -23.75
C VAL A 235 -6.85 -3.63 -23.52
N LEU A 236 -7.64 -3.25 -22.51
CA LEU A 236 -8.92 -3.89 -22.23
C LEU A 236 -9.93 -3.73 -23.38
N LEU A 237 -10.04 -2.54 -23.95
CA LEU A 237 -10.95 -2.28 -25.08
C LEU A 237 -10.53 -3.04 -26.34
N ALA A 238 -9.21 -3.13 -26.60
CA ALA A 238 -8.69 -3.94 -27.72
C ALA A 238 -8.94 -5.44 -27.54
N ASN A 239 -9.13 -5.91 -26.28
CA ASN A 239 -9.39 -7.31 -25.94
C ASN A 239 -10.76 -7.49 -25.26
N ALA A 240 -11.75 -6.69 -25.60
CA ALA A 240 -13.05 -6.64 -24.91
C ALA A 240 -13.78 -7.99 -24.84
N SER A 241 -13.63 -8.85 -25.85
CA SER A 241 -14.19 -10.20 -25.87
C SER A 241 -13.64 -11.13 -24.79
N HIS A 242 -12.44 -10.84 -24.25
CA HIS A 242 -11.79 -11.64 -23.20
C HIS A 242 -12.11 -11.14 -21.77
N ILE A 243 -12.83 -10.03 -21.61
CA ILE A 243 -13.14 -9.47 -20.27
C ILE A 243 -14.04 -10.41 -19.46
N ILE A 244 -15.10 -10.94 -20.06
CA ILE A 244 -16.01 -11.87 -19.36
C ILE A 244 -15.30 -13.21 -19.04
N PRO A 245 -14.55 -13.84 -19.97
CA PRO A 245 -13.70 -14.98 -19.64
C PRO A 245 -12.71 -14.70 -18.51
N ALA A 246 -12.06 -13.52 -18.50
CA ALA A 246 -11.14 -13.10 -17.43
C ALA A 246 -11.84 -13.02 -16.07
N LEU A 247 -13.03 -12.42 -16.02
CA LEU A 247 -13.83 -12.36 -14.80
C LEU A 247 -14.20 -13.76 -14.30
N LYS A 248 -14.61 -14.66 -15.19
CA LYS A 248 -14.90 -16.07 -14.86
C LYS A 248 -13.67 -16.77 -14.28
N MET A 249 -12.46 -16.52 -14.86
CA MET A 249 -11.20 -17.06 -14.36
C MET A 249 -10.94 -16.67 -12.88
N VAL A 250 -11.25 -15.45 -12.49
CA VAL A 250 -11.09 -14.96 -11.10
C VAL A 250 -11.99 -15.75 -10.15
N PHE A 251 -13.29 -15.92 -10.48
CA PHE A 251 -14.23 -16.63 -9.61
C PHE A 251 -13.95 -18.14 -9.58
N VAL A 252 -13.71 -18.77 -10.70
CA VAL A 252 -13.36 -20.21 -10.75
C VAL A 252 -12.04 -20.43 -10.02
N GLY A 253 -11.01 -19.62 -10.30
CA GLY A 253 -9.70 -19.74 -9.72
C GLY A 253 -9.66 -19.49 -8.20
N ALA A 254 -10.64 -18.83 -7.63
CA ALA A 254 -10.74 -18.64 -6.18
C ALA A 254 -10.95 -19.97 -5.43
N PHE A 255 -11.58 -20.94 -6.07
CA PHE A 255 -11.96 -22.23 -5.47
C PHE A 255 -11.35 -23.43 -6.21
N ASP A 256 -10.90 -23.24 -7.44
CA ASP A 256 -10.19 -24.22 -8.27
C ASP A 256 -9.16 -23.53 -9.20
N PRO A 257 -7.98 -23.14 -8.67
CA PRO A 257 -6.96 -22.44 -9.45
C PRO A 257 -6.45 -23.25 -10.64
N ALA A 258 -6.37 -24.58 -10.51
CA ALA A 258 -5.91 -25.46 -11.59
C ALA A 258 -6.89 -25.47 -12.76
N ALA A 259 -8.20 -25.54 -12.50
CA ALA A 259 -9.23 -25.46 -13.53
C ALA A 259 -9.22 -24.10 -14.25
N ALA A 260 -8.97 -23.01 -13.52
CA ALA A 260 -8.93 -21.65 -14.08
C ALA A 260 -7.77 -21.43 -15.05
N THR A 261 -6.65 -22.13 -14.87
CA THR A 261 -5.42 -21.96 -15.65
C THR A 261 -5.10 -23.15 -16.57
N GLY A 262 -6.00 -24.14 -16.62
CA GLY A 262 -5.72 -25.38 -17.37
C GLY A 262 -4.51 -26.16 -16.83
N GLY A 263 -4.19 -25.99 -15.53
CA GLY A 263 -3.07 -26.65 -14.87
C GLY A 263 -1.70 -25.99 -15.07
N ILE A 264 -1.62 -24.82 -15.72
CA ILE A 264 -0.37 -24.06 -15.90
C ILE A 264 0.21 -23.63 -14.54
N ILE A 265 -0.66 -23.26 -13.60
CA ILE A 265 -0.28 -22.92 -12.22
C ILE A 265 -0.69 -24.09 -11.32
N GLY A 266 0.28 -24.73 -10.66
CA GLY A 266 0.06 -25.81 -9.70
C GLY A 266 -0.38 -25.36 -8.32
N ALA A 267 -0.95 -24.14 -8.17
CA ALA A 267 -1.39 -23.60 -6.89
C ALA A 267 -2.75 -24.17 -6.48
N GLY A 268 -2.93 -24.35 -5.16
CA GLY A 268 -4.21 -24.69 -4.56
C GLY A 268 -4.95 -23.45 -4.02
N VAL A 269 -6.16 -23.67 -3.48
CA VAL A 269 -6.98 -22.60 -2.86
C VAL A 269 -6.23 -21.90 -1.70
N LYS A 270 -5.44 -22.65 -0.97
CA LYS A 270 -4.63 -22.12 0.14
C LYS A 270 -3.61 -21.09 -0.35
N GLU A 271 -2.92 -21.36 -1.43
CA GLU A 271 -1.96 -20.47 -2.08
C GLU A 271 -2.65 -19.25 -2.67
N ALA A 272 -3.79 -19.43 -3.36
CA ALA A 272 -4.60 -18.33 -3.87
C ALA A 272 -5.01 -17.36 -2.76
N MET A 273 -5.48 -17.89 -1.62
CA MET A 273 -5.87 -17.14 -0.43
C MET A 273 -4.67 -16.42 0.19
N ARG A 274 -3.56 -17.14 0.42
CA ARG A 274 -2.35 -16.59 1.03
C ARG A 274 -1.78 -15.43 0.22
N TYR A 275 -1.52 -15.66 -1.07
CA TYR A 275 -0.95 -14.62 -1.93
C TYR A 275 -1.93 -13.48 -2.20
N GLY A 276 -3.21 -13.79 -2.33
CA GLY A 276 -4.25 -12.78 -2.48
C GLY A 276 -4.30 -11.83 -1.27
N VAL A 277 -4.40 -12.36 -0.06
CA VAL A 277 -4.47 -11.53 1.15
C VAL A 277 -3.14 -10.81 1.41
N ALA A 278 -2.01 -11.51 1.34
CA ALA A 278 -0.71 -10.91 1.65
C ALA A 278 -0.33 -9.79 0.66
N ARG A 279 -0.48 -10.02 -0.64
CA ARG A 279 -0.16 -9.01 -1.66
C ARG A 279 -1.22 -7.91 -1.74
N GLY A 280 -2.49 -8.24 -1.48
CA GLY A 280 -3.55 -7.24 -1.33
C GLY A 280 -3.28 -6.27 -0.18
N LEU A 281 -2.88 -6.80 0.98
CA LEU A 281 -2.51 -5.98 2.14
C LEU A 281 -1.27 -5.11 1.86
N PHE A 282 -0.24 -5.69 1.25
CA PHE A 282 0.96 -4.95 0.87
C PHE A 282 0.64 -3.77 -0.06
N SER A 283 -0.39 -3.88 -0.90
CA SER A 283 -0.87 -2.83 -1.78
C SER A 283 -1.71 -1.79 -1.04
N ASN A 284 -2.85 -2.19 -0.47
CA ASN A 284 -3.83 -1.26 0.09
C ASN A 284 -3.56 -0.81 1.53
N GLU A 285 -2.63 -1.47 2.22
CA GLU A 285 -2.12 -1.15 3.57
C GLU A 285 -3.17 -1.15 4.69
N ALA A 286 -4.40 -1.63 4.46
CA ALA A 286 -5.46 -1.65 5.46
C ALA A 286 -5.14 -2.59 6.64
N GLY A 287 -5.08 -2.06 7.84
CA GLY A 287 -4.71 -2.81 9.05
C GLY A 287 -3.21 -2.89 9.33
N MET A 288 -2.37 -2.35 8.43
CA MET A 288 -0.91 -2.29 8.65
C MET A 288 -0.49 -1.21 9.65
N GLY A 289 -1.30 -0.17 9.83
CA GLY A 289 -0.92 0.98 10.65
C GLY A 289 -0.02 1.99 9.94
N SER A 290 0.14 1.92 8.63
CA SER A 290 0.99 2.80 7.84
C SER A 290 0.29 4.10 7.46
N THR A 291 -0.80 4.03 6.71
CA THR A 291 -1.58 5.18 6.23
C THR A 291 -2.16 6.08 7.32
N PRO A 292 -2.43 5.62 8.57
CA PRO A 292 -2.83 6.50 9.67
C PRO A 292 -1.92 7.71 9.88
N HIS A 293 -0.64 7.63 9.53
CA HIS A 293 0.29 8.76 9.63
C HIS A 293 -0.09 9.90 8.68
N ALA A 294 -0.50 9.58 7.46
CA ALA A 294 -1.03 10.58 6.53
C ALA A 294 -2.38 11.11 7.01
N HIS A 295 -3.28 10.22 7.43
CA HIS A 295 -4.62 10.60 7.89
C HIS A 295 -4.60 11.44 9.17
N ALA A 296 -3.63 11.25 10.07
CA ALA A 296 -3.47 12.03 11.29
C ALA A 296 -3.26 13.52 11.02
N VAL A 297 -2.49 13.86 9.99
CA VAL A 297 -2.13 15.26 9.69
C VAL A 297 -3.18 16.00 8.87
N ALA A 298 -4.31 15.36 8.53
CA ALA A 298 -5.41 16.01 7.84
C ALA A 298 -6.15 17.03 8.75
N LYS A 299 -6.50 18.16 8.15
CA LYS A 299 -7.36 19.20 8.78
C LYS A 299 -8.81 18.85 8.53
N VAL A 300 -9.46 18.23 9.51
CA VAL A 300 -10.90 17.92 9.46
C VAL A 300 -11.57 18.29 10.77
N LYS A 301 -12.87 18.57 10.71
CA LYS A 301 -13.66 18.95 11.89
C LYS A 301 -13.98 17.73 12.77
N TYR A 302 -14.29 16.60 12.14
CA TYR A 302 -14.63 15.35 12.81
C TYR A 302 -13.70 14.23 12.38
N PRO A 303 -13.17 13.39 13.29
CA PRO A 303 -12.31 12.26 12.95
C PRO A 303 -12.92 11.31 11.90
N ALA A 304 -14.24 11.08 11.98
CA ALA A 304 -14.95 10.20 11.05
C ALA A 304 -14.88 10.68 9.58
N GLN A 305 -14.74 11.99 9.33
CA GLN A 305 -14.59 12.52 7.97
C GLN A 305 -13.34 11.94 7.29
N GLN A 306 -12.24 11.88 8.03
CA GLN A 306 -11.01 11.30 7.48
C GLN A 306 -11.09 9.77 7.38
N GLY A 307 -11.88 9.12 8.23
CA GLY A 307 -12.20 7.70 8.08
C GLY A 307 -12.94 7.39 6.78
N PHE A 308 -13.93 8.21 6.40
CA PHE A 308 -14.62 8.05 5.10
C PHE A 308 -13.67 8.23 3.92
N VAL A 309 -12.78 9.21 3.99
CA VAL A 309 -11.76 9.46 2.96
C VAL A 309 -10.79 8.27 2.83
N ALA A 310 -10.41 7.65 3.95
CA ALA A 310 -9.52 6.49 3.94
C ALA A 310 -10.13 5.26 3.23
N ILE A 311 -11.46 5.06 3.33
CA ILE A 311 -12.17 4.00 2.58
C ILE A 311 -11.92 4.14 1.08
N ILE A 312 -11.94 5.36 0.55
CA ILE A 312 -11.70 5.63 -0.88
C ILE A 312 -10.28 5.27 -1.29
N GLY A 313 -9.28 5.45 -0.42
CA GLY A 313 -7.90 5.03 -0.68
C GLY A 313 -7.80 3.54 -1.00
N VAL A 314 -8.34 2.68 -0.14
CA VAL A 314 -8.37 1.22 -0.36
C VAL A 314 -9.18 0.84 -1.60
N PHE A 315 -10.31 1.52 -1.82
CA PHE A 315 -11.14 1.26 -3.01
C PHE A 315 -10.37 1.58 -4.30
N VAL A 316 -9.74 2.74 -4.39
CA VAL A 316 -8.97 3.15 -5.57
C VAL A 316 -7.79 2.21 -5.79
N ASP A 317 -7.03 1.89 -4.75
CA ASP A 317 -5.89 1.00 -4.82
C ASP A 317 -6.26 -0.37 -5.40
N THR A 318 -7.18 -1.07 -4.75
CA THR A 318 -7.45 -2.48 -5.05
C THR A 318 -8.50 -2.67 -6.16
N PHE A 319 -9.65 -1.97 -6.08
CA PHE A 319 -10.75 -2.19 -7.03
C PHE A 319 -10.59 -1.43 -8.34
N ILE A 320 -9.71 -0.43 -8.40
CA ILE A 320 -9.43 0.31 -9.65
C ILE A 320 -8.04 -0.03 -10.18
N VAL A 321 -6.97 0.37 -9.48
CA VAL A 321 -5.61 0.30 -10.03
C VAL A 321 -5.08 -1.13 -10.12
N LEU A 322 -5.17 -1.89 -9.03
CA LEU A 322 -4.72 -3.28 -9.00
C LEU A 322 -5.52 -4.17 -9.96
N ASN A 323 -6.83 -3.96 -10.02
CA ASN A 323 -7.69 -4.66 -10.98
C ASN A 323 -7.30 -4.37 -12.43
N MET A 324 -6.90 -3.14 -12.76
CA MET A 324 -6.41 -2.83 -14.10
C MET A 324 -5.24 -3.74 -14.48
N THR A 325 -4.24 -3.90 -13.61
CA THR A 325 -3.12 -4.83 -13.83
C THR A 325 -3.59 -6.26 -14.02
N ALA A 326 -4.43 -6.76 -13.12
CA ALA A 326 -4.93 -8.12 -13.16
C ALA A 326 -5.68 -8.43 -14.46
N PHE A 327 -6.61 -7.56 -14.85
CA PHE A 327 -7.39 -7.76 -16.06
C PHE A 327 -6.57 -7.62 -17.33
N VAL A 328 -5.58 -6.72 -17.38
CA VAL A 328 -4.64 -6.67 -18.52
C VAL A 328 -3.87 -7.99 -18.65
N ILE A 329 -3.37 -8.57 -17.55
CA ILE A 329 -2.71 -9.88 -17.56
C ILE A 329 -3.65 -10.98 -18.10
N PHE A 330 -4.91 -10.98 -17.68
CA PHE A 330 -5.88 -12.01 -18.05
C PHE A 330 -6.33 -11.90 -19.51
N VAL A 331 -6.72 -10.70 -19.97
CA VAL A 331 -7.23 -10.52 -21.34
C VAL A 331 -6.16 -10.72 -22.41
N THR A 332 -4.88 -10.51 -22.06
CA THR A 332 -3.74 -10.76 -22.94
C THR A 332 -3.22 -12.19 -22.86
N ASN A 333 -3.79 -13.03 -22.00
CA ASN A 333 -3.39 -14.42 -21.78
C ASN A 333 -1.88 -14.57 -21.49
N SER A 334 -1.34 -13.68 -20.65
CA SER A 334 0.11 -13.57 -20.41
C SER A 334 0.65 -14.53 -19.36
N ILE A 335 -0.22 -15.29 -18.67
CA ILE A 335 0.18 -16.29 -17.67
C ILE A 335 0.88 -17.47 -18.36
N ASP A 336 2.14 -17.71 -18.01
CA ASP A 336 2.96 -18.80 -18.60
C ASP A 336 3.51 -19.80 -17.57
N GLY A 337 3.20 -19.59 -16.28
CA GLY A 337 3.66 -20.44 -15.18
C GLY A 337 5.12 -20.21 -14.75
N SER A 338 5.85 -19.29 -15.38
CA SER A 338 7.26 -19.01 -15.10
C SER A 338 7.54 -17.53 -14.83
N THR A 339 6.89 -16.62 -15.55
CA THR A 339 7.09 -15.17 -15.41
C THR A 339 6.30 -14.63 -14.23
N THR A 340 6.92 -13.79 -13.39
CA THR A 340 6.31 -13.22 -12.21
C THR A 340 6.71 -11.74 -12.04
N GLY A 341 6.15 -11.08 -11.02
CA GLY A 341 6.50 -9.70 -10.67
C GLY A 341 6.27 -8.72 -11.80
N ILE A 342 7.13 -7.69 -11.86
CA ILE A 342 6.98 -6.62 -12.86
C ILE A 342 7.16 -7.13 -14.30
N ALA A 343 7.97 -8.17 -14.51
CA ALA A 343 8.18 -8.76 -15.82
C ALA A 343 6.89 -9.33 -16.42
N LEU A 344 6.01 -9.94 -15.61
CA LEU A 344 4.69 -10.42 -16.07
C LEU A 344 3.80 -9.24 -16.50
N THR A 345 3.80 -8.14 -15.76
CA THR A 345 3.04 -6.95 -16.13
C THR A 345 3.57 -6.32 -17.42
N GLN A 346 4.91 -6.20 -17.56
CA GLN A 346 5.53 -5.70 -18.79
C GLN A 346 5.17 -6.58 -20.00
N LYS A 347 5.23 -7.90 -19.85
CA LYS A 347 4.82 -8.86 -20.87
C LYS A 347 3.35 -8.69 -21.28
N ALA A 348 2.46 -8.49 -20.31
CA ALA A 348 1.04 -8.32 -20.57
C ALA A 348 0.76 -7.02 -21.36
N PHE A 349 1.38 -5.92 -20.97
CA PHE A 349 1.25 -4.66 -21.70
C PHE A 349 1.95 -4.67 -23.06
N GLU A 350 3.07 -5.40 -23.20
CA GLU A 350 3.72 -5.62 -24.51
C GLU A 350 2.78 -6.36 -25.47
N SER A 351 2.08 -7.39 -24.99
CA SER A 351 1.06 -8.09 -25.78
C SER A 351 -0.08 -7.18 -26.25
N GLY A 352 -0.44 -6.17 -25.42
CA GLY A 352 -1.54 -5.26 -25.75
C GLY A 352 -1.16 -3.99 -26.48
N LEU A 353 0.06 -3.45 -26.24
CA LEU A 353 0.54 -2.16 -26.79
C LEU A 353 1.77 -2.30 -27.69
N GLY A 354 2.17 -3.55 -28.01
CA GLY A 354 3.43 -3.80 -28.71
C GLY A 354 4.66 -3.44 -27.86
N SER A 355 5.81 -3.27 -28.48
CA SER A 355 7.08 -2.96 -27.80
C SER A 355 7.04 -1.72 -26.90
N PHE A 356 6.12 -0.79 -27.16
CA PHE A 356 5.88 0.36 -26.28
C PHE A 356 5.37 -0.04 -24.89
N GLY A 357 4.69 -1.18 -24.75
CA GLY A 357 4.12 -1.65 -23.49
C GLY A 357 5.16 -1.83 -22.38
N ILE A 358 6.36 -2.33 -22.70
CA ILE A 358 7.45 -2.49 -21.72
C ILE A 358 7.89 -1.14 -21.18
N THR A 359 8.12 -0.17 -22.05
CA THR A 359 8.49 1.21 -21.70
C THR A 359 7.38 1.90 -20.91
N PHE A 360 6.12 1.74 -21.33
CA PHE A 360 4.96 2.29 -20.64
C PHE A 360 4.87 1.82 -19.20
N VAL A 361 5.00 0.52 -18.96
CA VAL A 361 4.97 -0.05 -17.60
C VAL A 361 6.15 0.44 -16.78
N ALA A 362 7.37 0.51 -17.33
CA ALA A 362 8.54 1.02 -16.62
C ALA A 362 8.33 2.46 -16.15
N VAL A 363 7.81 3.33 -17.02
CA VAL A 363 7.51 4.73 -16.68
C VAL A 363 6.40 4.85 -15.64
N CYS A 364 5.30 4.09 -15.79
CA CYS A 364 4.22 4.07 -14.80
C CYS A 364 4.72 3.56 -13.45
N LEU A 365 5.51 2.49 -13.43
CA LEU A 365 6.09 1.95 -12.20
C LEU A 365 7.03 2.96 -11.53
N PHE A 366 7.80 3.71 -12.31
CA PHE A 366 8.63 4.79 -11.74
C PHE A 366 7.78 5.76 -10.93
N PHE A 367 6.70 6.28 -11.49
CA PHE A 367 5.84 7.22 -10.77
C PHE A 367 5.18 6.57 -9.56
N PHE A 368 4.66 5.35 -9.68
CA PHE A 368 4.00 4.63 -8.60
C PHE A 368 4.98 4.32 -7.46
N ALA A 369 6.08 3.66 -7.77
CA ALA A 369 7.06 3.27 -6.77
C ALA A 369 7.80 4.46 -6.17
N PHE A 370 8.08 5.51 -6.97
CA PHE A 370 8.69 6.73 -6.44
C PHE A 370 7.76 7.48 -5.49
N SER A 371 6.47 7.58 -5.83
CA SER A 371 5.49 8.18 -4.91
C SER A 371 5.36 7.37 -3.61
N THR A 372 5.47 6.04 -3.69
CA THR A 372 5.48 5.16 -2.51
C THR A 372 6.73 5.38 -1.65
N ILE A 373 7.91 5.55 -2.25
CA ILE A 373 9.12 5.94 -1.51
C ILE A 373 8.88 7.20 -0.69
N ILE A 374 8.24 8.21 -1.29
CA ILE A 374 7.94 9.47 -0.62
C ILE A 374 6.93 9.26 0.54
N GLY A 375 5.87 8.50 0.32
CA GLY A 375 4.86 8.19 1.33
C GLY A 375 5.42 7.38 2.50
N TRP A 376 6.16 6.30 2.21
CA TRP A 376 6.75 5.44 3.23
C TRP A 376 7.88 6.11 4.00
N TYR A 377 8.68 6.94 3.33
CA TYR A 377 9.63 7.82 4.01
C TYR A 377 8.90 8.70 5.04
N PHE A 378 7.78 9.34 4.66
CA PHE A 378 7.00 10.18 5.55
C PHE A 378 6.49 9.40 6.76
N PHE A 379 5.99 8.18 6.59
CA PHE A 379 5.51 7.33 7.69
C PHE A 379 6.65 6.97 8.65
N GLY A 380 7.80 6.59 8.13
CA GLY A 380 8.99 6.34 8.94
C GLY A 380 9.47 7.59 9.69
N GLU A 381 9.45 8.76 9.04
CA GLU A 381 9.82 10.04 9.66
C GLU A 381 8.93 10.39 10.87
N GLN A 382 7.61 10.12 10.79
CA GLN A 382 6.71 10.35 11.93
C GLN A 382 7.07 9.45 13.13
N ASN A 383 7.53 8.22 12.88
CA ASN A 383 7.95 7.29 13.94
C ASN A 383 9.36 7.61 14.48
N ILE A 384 10.25 8.13 13.65
CA ILE A 384 11.54 8.72 14.11
C ILE A 384 11.26 9.91 15.05
N LYS A 385 10.34 10.78 14.69
CA LYS A 385 9.93 11.91 15.54
C LYS A 385 9.33 11.43 16.87
N TYR A 386 8.53 10.36 16.84
CA TYR A 386 7.98 9.78 18.06
C TYR A 386 9.05 9.24 19.02
N LEU A 387 10.08 8.55 18.49
CA LEU A 387 11.13 7.91 19.29
C LEU A 387 12.25 8.86 19.71
N PHE A 388 12.68 9.76 18.81
CA PHE A 388 13.92 10.53 18.94
C PHE A 388 13.70 12.06 18.79
N GLY A 389 12.46 12.50 18.60
CA GLY A 389 12.16 13.89 18.27
C GLY A 389 12.64 14.29 16.87
N THR A 390 12.51 15.59 16.56
CA THR A 390 12.87 16.11 15.22
C THR A 390 14.36 16.03 14.92
N LYS A 391 15.23 15.91 15.94
CA LYS A 391 16.68 15.72 15.76
C LYS A 391 17.04 14.42 15.03
N GLY A 392 16.19 13.40 15.12
CA GLY A 392 16.40 12.10 14.45
C GLY A 392 16.12 12.14 12.94
N THR A 393 15.46 13.17 12.42
CA THR A 393 14.99 13.19 11.03
C THR A 393 16.10 13.29 10.01
N THR A 394 17.15 14.07 10.26
CA THR A 394 18.29 14.20 9.31
C THR A 394 19.12 12.92 9.17
N PRO A 395 19.55 12.25 10.25
CA PRO A 395 20.19 10.95 10.12
C PRO A 395 19.32 9.90 9.42
N TYR A 396 18.03 9.83 9.78
CA TYR A 396 17.08 8.94 9.14
C TYR A 396 17.01 9.17 7.63
N ARG A 397 16.90 10.42 7.19
CA ARG A 397 16.86 10.84 5.79
C ARG A 397 18.06 10.34 4.99
N LEU A 398 19.26 10.50 5.54
CA LEU A 398 20.49 10.04 4.91
C LEU A 398 20.57 8.51 4.82
N ILE A 399 20.13 7.82 5.87
CA ILE A 399 20.10 6.34 5.89
C ILE A 399 19.11 5.83 4.83
N VAL A 400 17.91 6.40 4.74
CA VAL A 400 16.93 6.01 3.71
C VAL A 400 17.49 6.18 2.30
N MET A 401 18.17 7.28 2.02
CA MET A 401 18.85 7.49 0.73
C MET A 401 19.84 6.37 0.42
N GLY A 402 20.63 5.94 1.41
CA GLY A 402 21.54 4.81 1.27
C GLY A 402 20.80 3.49 0.98
N PHE A 403 19.69 3.23 1.67
CA PHE A 403 18.87 2.04 1.44
C PHE A 403 18.20 2.03 0.06
N ILE A 404 17.79 3.19 -0.48
CA ILE A 404 17.27 3.30 -1.86
C ILE A 404 18.34 2.85 -2.87
N VAL A 405 19.57 3.33 -2.73
CA VAL A 405 20.68 2.93 -3.62
C VAL A 405 21.01 1.45 -3.45
N LEU A 406 21.11 0.98 -2.20
CA LEU A 406 21.39 -0.43 -1.92
C LEU A 406 20.33 -1.36 -2.49
N GLY A 407 19.04 -0.97 -2.34
CA GLY A 407 17.90 -1.74 -2.85
C GLY A 407 17.94 -1.95 -4.35
N SER A 408 18.38 -0.96 -5.11
CA SER A 408 18.45 -1.06 -6.58
C SER A 408 19.40 -2.15 -7.09
N VAL A 409 20.40 -2.55 -6.29
CA VAL A 409 21.44 -3.53 -6.69
C VAL A 409 21.30 -4.89 -6.00
N LEU A 410 20.40 -5.02 -5.01
CA LEU A 410 20.16 -6.28 -4.32
C LEU A 410 19.28 -7.23 -5.12
N GLN A 411 19.34 -8.51 -4.73
CA GLN A 411 18.48 -9.53 -5.33
C GLN A 411 17.02 -9.35 -4.90
N VAL A 412 16.12 -9.46 -5.86
CA VAL A 412 14.68 -9.23 -5.71
C VAL A 412 14.08 -10.11 -4.61
N ASP A 413 14.36 -11.41 -4.62
CA ASP A 413 13.74 -12.39 -3.69
C ASP A 413 14.00 -12.06 -2.23
N LEU A 414 15.28 -11.79 -1.85
CA LEU A 414 15.61 -11.45 -0.47
C LEU A 414 14.95 -10.16 -0.01
N VAL A 415 14.90 -9.15 -0.88
CA VAL A 415 14.32 -7.84 -0.54
C VAL A 415 12.81 -7.98 -0.27
N TRP A 416 12.11 -8.76 -1.08
CA TRP A 416 10.68 -9.02 -0.89
C TRP A 416 10.40 -9.88 0.36
N GLU A 417 11.20 -10.91 0.62
CA GLU A 417 11.04 -11.74 1.82
C GLU A 417 11.25 -10.93 3.11
N LEU A 418 12.25 -10.05 3.14
CA LEU A 418 12.48 -9.15 4.28
C LEU A 418 11.30 -8.15 4.45
N ALA A 419 10.79 -7.61 3.35
CA ALA A 419 9.64 -6.70 3.39
C ALA A 419 8.41 -7.40 3.98
N ASP A 420 8.10 -8.60 3.53
CA ASP A 420 6.97 -9.39 4.04
C ASP A 420 7.11 -9.66 5.55
N MET A 421 8.30 -10.04 6.02
CA MET A 421 8.56 -10.33 7.42
C MET A 421 8.32 -9.11 8.32
N PHE A 422 8.92 -7.96 7.98
CA PHE A 422 8.80 -6.76 8.80
C PHE A 422 7.42 -6.12 8.70
N ASN A 423 6.75 -6.18 7.54
CA ASN A 423 5.36 -5.80 7.40
C ASN A 423 4.46 -6.64 8.32
N GLY A 424 4.68 -7.95 8.38
CA GLY A 424 3.95 -8.82 9.30
C GLY A 424 4.13 -8.46 10.77
N LEU A 425 5.36 -8.13 11.19
CA LEU A 425 5.66 -7.74 12.57
C LEU A 425 4.98 -6.40 12.96
N MET A 426 4.89 -5.45 12.04
CA MET A 426 4.29 -4.15 12.28
C MET A 426 2.76 -4.23 12.42
N VAL A 427 2.10 -5.19 11.75
CA VAL A 427 0.64 -5.40 11.79
C VAL A 427 0.15 -5.72 13.20
N LEU A 428 0.84 -6.61 13.94
CA LEU A 428 0.37 -7.14 15.22
C LEU A 428 0.05 -6.05 16.27
N PRO A 429 0.96 -5.12 16.60
CA PRO A 429 0.67 -4.08 17.59
C PRO A 429 -0.45 -3.14 17.14
N ASN A 430 -0.60 -2.91 15.84
CA ASN A 430 -1.67 -2.10 15.29
C ASN A 430 -3.04 -2.76 15.49
N LEU A 431 -3.18 -4.05 15.14
CA LEU A 431 -4.44 -4.77 15.31
C LEU A 431 -4.88 -4.86 16.79
N ILE A 432 -3.92 -5.05 17.71
CA ILE A 432 -4.20 -5.02 19.16
C ILE A 432 -4.80 -3.65 19.55
N ALA A 433 -4.22 -2.56 19.05
CA ALA A 433 -4.71 -1.21 19.34
C ALA A 433 -6.11 -0.96 18.75
N LEU A 434 -6.34 -1.39 17.52
CA LEU A 434 -7.64 -1.22 16.86
C LEU A 434 -8.76 -1.90 17.64
N ILE A 435 -8.55 -3.14 18.08
CA ILE A 435 -9.54 -3.87 18.88
C ILE A 435 -9.73 -3.18 20.24
N GLY A 436 -8.64 -2.88 20.95
CA GLY A 436 -8.68 -2.25 22.27
C GLY A 436 -9.35 -0.88 22.28
N LEU A 437 -9.22 -0.12 21.19
CA LEU A 437 -9.77 1.23 21.04
C LEU A 437 -11.06 1.28 20.20
N SER A 438 -11.62 0.15 19.87
CA SER A 438 -12.78 0.05 18.96
C SER A 438 -14.02 0.82 19.44
N LYS A 439 -14.19 1.00 20.76
CA LYS A 439 -15.25 1.84 21.34
C LYS A 439 -15.09 3.31 20.96
N ILE A 440 -13.85 3.82 20.96
CA ILE A 440 -13.54 5.20 20.56
C ILE A 440 -13.94 5.44 19.10
N VAL A 441 -13.66 4.48 18.22
CA VAL A 441 -14.07 4.56 16.81
C VAL A 441 -15.60 4.69 16.67
N SER A 442 -16.36 3.86 17.40
CA SER A 442 -17.82 3.92 17.37
C SER A 442 -18.36 5.24 17.96
N MET A 443 -17.72 5.77 19.00
CA MET A 443 -18.10 7.07 19.60
C MET A 443 -17.85 8.23 18.62
N ALA A 444 -16.71 8.25 17.94
CA ALA A 444 -16.38 9.27 16.95
C ALA A 444 -17.34 9.25 15.75
N LEU A 445 -17.77 8.06 15.31
CA LEU A 445 -18.78 7.94 14.26
C LEU A 445 -20.14 8.46 14.72
N ARG A 446 -20.57 8.15 15.95
CA ARG A 446 -21.83 8.66 16.51
C ARG A 446 -21.81 10.17 16.68
N ASP A 447 -20.70 10.75 17.17
CA ASP A 447 -20.52 12.18 17.28
C ASP A 447 -20.68 12.87 15.92
N TYR A 448 -20.08 12.30 14.87
CA TYR A 448 -20.28 12.77 13.50
C TYR A 448 -21.75 12.72 13.08
N ASP A 449 -22.45 11.60 13.32
CA ASP A 449 -23.83 11.40 12.89
C ASP A 449 -24.80 12.34 13.61
N VAL A 450 -24.60 12.63 14.89
CA VAL A 450 -25.42 13.58 15.67
C VAL A 450 -25.24 15.03 15.16
N ASN A 451 -24.02 15.40 14.80
CA ASN A 451 -23.72 16.79 14.35
C ASN A 451 -23.94 16.99 12.84
N ASN A 452 -24.16 15.94 12.09
CA ASN A 452 -24.41 15.98 10.64
C ASN A 452 -25.60 15.05 10.31
N PRO A 453 -26.81 15.38 10.73
CA PRO A 453 -28.00 14.59 10.42
C PRO A 453 -28.18 14.50 8.90
N ARG A 454 -28.71 13.35 8.44
CA ARG A 454 -28.88 13.03 7.01
C ARG A 454 -29.93 13.89 6.33
#